data_3028b41eb2a8c7c2ea23c3ee0af65e26
#
_entry.id   3028b41eb2a8c7c2ea23c3ee0af65e26
#
_cell.length_a   1.000
_cell.length_b   1.000
_cell.length_c   1.000
_cell.angle_alpha   90.00
_cell.angle_beta   90.00
_cell.angle_gamma   90.00
#
_symmetry.space_group_name_H-M   'P 1'
#
loop_
_entity.id
_entity.type
_entity.pdbx_description
1 polymer ?
#
loop_
_entity_poly.entity_id
_entity_poly.type
_entity_poly.pdbx_seq_one_letter_code
_entity_poly.pdbx_strand_id
1 'polypeptide(L)'
;MANHRGPVGVEAIGDFDTLVDARSPSEYALDHLPGAVNHPVLNDEERALVGTIYKQKSAFEARRIGGGLVAANLGRHWAEAFADKPESWRPLVYCWRGGLRSGSMVTWMRMTGWDAQQLKGGYKAFRRHVVESLPPLIQGLRLVVLCGQTGTAKTRILQAMAAQGAQVLDLEGMARHKGSMLGAWPGQPQPPQKQFETQLYTALQRLDPSRPVYTESESARIGSISLPLDMVAHLRASTDLVEIDASPESRLDFLLRDYAYLGDDHAAFADLLGRFKQLQGNETITRWQAWAHEGNLPELFAELMSRHYDPQYSRSLGRNFSHWDKRHTVQADDLSDAGIARLAETVRGLFEG
;
A
#
# COMPACT_ATOMS: atom_id res chain seq x y z
N MET A 1 24.78 34.54 7.23
CA MET A 1 24.57 34.30 5.78
C MET A 1 24.31 32.81 5.60
N ALA A 2 23.12 32.44 5.16
CA ALA A 2 22.78 31.04 4.94
C ALA A 2 23.73 30.44 3.90
N ASN A 3 24.37 29.36 4.23
CA ASN A 3 25.26 28.62 3.35
C ASN A 3 24.41 28.05 2.22
N HIS A 4 24.33 28.72 1.06
CA HIS A 4 23.56 28.27 -0.08
C HIS A 4 24.17 27.00 -0.68
N ARG A 5 23.85 25.85 -0.06
CA ARG A 5 24.18 24.54 -0.60
C ARG A 5 23.33 24.31 -1.86
N GLY A 6 23.91 23.62 -2.83
CA GLY A 6 23.17 23.19 -4.05
C GLY A 6 22.04 22.19 -3.70
N PRO A 7 21.30 21.68 -4.72
CA PRO A 7 20.29 20.65 -4.49
C PRO A 7 20.88 19.42 -3.78
N VAL A 8 20.16 18.88 -2.80
CA VAL A 8 20.56 17.72 -1.99
C VAL A 8 20.00 16.42 -2.57
N GLY A 9 20.69 15.30 -2.34
CA GLY A 9 20.23 13.97 -2.76
C GLY A 9 19.14 13.37 -1.87
N VAL A 10 18.68 12.18 -2.25
CA VAL A 10 17.61 11.47 -1.52
C VAL A 10 18.09 10.99 -0.14
N GLU A 11 19.36 10.79 0.04
CA GLU A 11 20.00 10.39 1.30
C GLU A 11 19.86 11.44 2.42
N ALA A 12 19.66 12.69 2.05
CA ALA A 12 19.54 13.82 3.00
C ALA A 12 18.07 14.13 3.38
N ILE A 13 17.09 13.36 2.92
CA ILE A 13 15.67 13.65 3.18
C ILE A 13 15.38 13.74 4.68
N GLY A 14 15.98 12.90 5.50
CA GLY A 14 15.79 12.88 6.94
C GLY A 14 16.39 14.08 7.72
N ASP A 15 17.19 14.94 7.06
CA ASP A 15 17.84 16.09 7.70
C ASP A 15 16.94 17.34 7.75
N PHE A 16 15.71 17.27 7.23
CA PHE A 16 14.82 18.41 7.05
C PHE A 16 13.56 18.31 7.91
N ASP A 17 13.08 19.45 8.41
CA ASP A 17 11.92 19.52 9.30
C ASP A 17 10.61 19.24 8.55
N THR A 18 10.55 19.58 7.28
CA THR A 18 9.34 19.44 6.45
C THR A 18 9.71 19.14 5.01
N LEU A 19 9.04 18.14 4.45
CA LEU A 19 9.11 17.82 3.02
C LEU A 19 7.94 18.51 2.31
N VAL A 20 8.24 19.38 1.37
CA VAL A 20 7.22 20.16 0.63
C VAL A 20 7.13 19.69 -0.80
N ASP A 21 5.97 19.15 -1.17
CA ASP A 21 5.67 18.79 -2.55
C ASP A 21 5.06 19.98 -3.30
N ALA A 22 5.82 20.53 -4.23
CA ALA A 22 5.39 21.64 -5.08
C ALA A 22 4.67 21.18 -6.37
N ARG A 23 4.36 19.90 -6.52
CA ARG A 23 3.58 19.34 -7.64
C ARG A 23 2.10 19.65 -7.46
N SER A 24 1.32 19.46 -8.53
CA SER A 24 -0.12 19.63 -8.46
C SER A 24 -0.80 18.59 -7.55
N PRO A 25 -2.02 18.86 -7.03
CA PRO A 25 -2.74 17.95 -6.13
C PRO A 25 -2.90 16.54 -6.70
N SER A 26 -3.21 16.39 -7.98
CA SER A 26 -3.34 15.07 -8.61
C SER A 26 -2.01 14.32 -8.72
N GLU A 27 -0.89 15.03 -8.98
CA GLU A 27 0.44 14.42 -8.94
C GLU A 27 0.79 13.92 -7.52
N TYR A 28 0.43 14.68 -6.49
CA TYR A 28 0.64 14.31 -5.08
C TYR A 28 -0.22 13.11 -4.66
N ALA A 29 -1.50 13.11 -5.04
CA ALA A 29 -2.44 12.04 -4.70
C ALA A 29 -2.04 10.67 -5.28
N LEU A 30 -1.36 10.66 -6.43
CA LEU A 30 -0.88 9.42 -7.03
C LEU A 30 0.24 8.74 -6.24
N ASP A 31 1.16 9.52 -5.71
CA ASP A 31 2.26 9.09 -4.83
C ASP A 31 3.11 10.30 -4.46
N HIS A 32 3.69 10.31 -3.26
CA HIS A 32 4.54 11.37 -2.75
C HIS A 32 5.59 10.83 -1.76
N LEU A 33 6.57 11.65 -1.40
CA LEU A 33 7.53 11.29 -0.37
C LEU A 33 6.81 11.10 0.98
N PRO A 34 7.12 10.06 1.76
CA PRO A 34 6.48 9.84 3.06
C PRO A 34 6.59 11.06 3.98
N GLY A 35 5.45 11.49 4.54
CA GLY A 35 5.39 12.66 5.41
C GLY A 35 5.44 14.02 4.70
N ALA A 36 5.48 14.06 3.36
CA ALA A 36 5.44 15.31 2.63
C ALA A 36 4.06 15.98 2.71
N VAL A 37 4.07 17.31 2.74
CA VAL A 37 2.87 18.16 2.62
C VAL A 37 2.79 18.78 1.22
N ASN A 38 1.58 18.84 0.66
CA ASN A 38 1.40 19.40 -0.68
C ASN A 38 1.14 20.91 -0.62
N HIS A 39 2.07 21.68 -1.19
CA HIS A 39 1.93 23.11 -1.43
C HIS A 39 2.17 23.39 -2.92
N PRO A 40 1.15 23.15 -3.76
CA PRO A 40 1.31 23.18 -5.20
C PRO A 40 1.61 24.59 -5.71
N VAL A 41 2.68 24.74 -6.47
CA VAL A 41 2.96 26.02 -7.17
C VAL A 41 2.08 26.22 -8.39
N LEU A 42 1.41 25.18 -8.86
CA LEU A 42 0.36 25.17 -9.88
C LEU A 42 -0.69 24.14 -9.46
N ASN A 43 -1.97 24.49 -9.47
CA ASN A 43 -3.04 23.51 -9.33
C ASN A 43 -3.14 22.62 -10.59
N ASP A 44 -4.09 21.69 -10.64
CA ASP A 44 -4.18 20.71 -11.73
C ASP A 44 -4.53 21.38 -13.06
N GLU A 45 -5.44 22.34 -13.08
CA GLU A 45 -5.85 23.09 -14.27
C GLU A 45 -4.70 23.98 -14.80
N GLU A 46 -4.06 24.72 -13.91
CA GLU A 46 -2.90 25.56 -14.23
C GLU A 46 -1.74 24.72 -14.74
N ARG A 47 -1.50 23.55 -14.13
CA ARG A 47 -0.48 22.60 -14.54
C ARG A 47 -0.76 22.05 -15.94
N ALA A 48 -2.03 21.73 -16.24
CA ALA A 48 -2.45 21.29 -17.59
C ALA A 48 -2.27 22.42 -18.62
N LEU A 49 -2.72 23.63 -18.29
CA LEU A 49 -2.59 24.82 -19.14
C LEU A 49 -1.12 25.09 -19.50
N VAL A 50 -0.25 25.24 -18.49
CA VAL A 50 1.18 25.53 -18.69
C VAL A 50 1.86 24.40 -19.47
N GLY A 51 1.48 23.13 -19.20
CA GLY A 51 2.00 21.97 -19.92
C GLY A 51 1.60 21.95 -21.41
N THR A 52 0.37 22.35 -21.72
CA THR A 52 -0.13 22.46 -23.09
C THR A 52 0.60 23.57 -23.85
N ILE A 53 0.74 24.75 -23.25
CA ILE A 53 1.47 25.87 -23.85
C ILE A 53 2.94 25.47 -24.13
N TYR A 54 3.57 24.79 -23.19
CA TYR A 54 4.94 24.31 -23.34
C TYR A 54 5.12 23.40 -24.59
N LYS A 55 4.14 22.50 -24.82
CA LYS A 55 4.18 21.54 -25.94
C LYS A 55 3.77 22.16 -27.28
N GLN A 56 2.74 23.02 -27.26
CA GLN A 56 2.08 23.50 -28.49
C GLN A 56 2.56 24.86 -28.97
N LYS A 57 3.11 25.72 -28.09
CA LYS A 57 3.57 27.08 -28.45
C LYS A 57 5.08 27.22 -28.24
N SER A 58 5.51 27.54 -27.01
CA SER A 58 6.93 27.67 -26.71
C SER A 58 7.22 27.53 -25.20
N ALA A 59 8.47 27.14 -24.88
CA ALA A 59 8.97 27.12 -23.52
C ALA A 59 9.00 28.51 -22.86
N PHE A 60 9.19 29.58 -23.65
CA PHE A 60 9.18 30.97 -23.18
C PHE A 60 7.79 31.39 -22.76
N GLU A 61 6.78 31.16 -23.60
CA GLU A 61 5.38 31.53 -23.28
C GLU A 61 4.84 30.75 -22.09
N ALA A 62 5.14 29.47 -22.00
CA ALA A 62 4.81 28.64 -20.83
C ALA A 62 5.43 29.18 -19.54
N ARG A 63 6.69 29.61 -19.57
CA ARG A 63 7.37 30.25 -18.43
C ARG A 63 6.79 31.61 -18.08
N ARG A 64 6.44 32.43 -19.07
CA ARG A 64 5.85 33.74 -18.86
C ARG A 64 4.49 33.64 -18.16
N ILE A 65 3.59 32.79 -18.65
CA ILE A 65 2.27 32.58 -18.09
C ILE A 65 2.38 31.83 -16.74
N GLY A 66 3.12 30.71 -16.72
CA GLY A 66 3.32 29.92 -15.53
C GLY A 66 4.00 30.67 -14.39
N GLY A 67 4.90 31.62 -14.70
CA GLY A 67 5.55 32.47 -13.69
C GLY A 67 4.56 33.33 -12.90
N GLY A 68 3.57 33.91 -13.59
CA GLY A 68 2.50 34.69 -12.94
C GLY A 68 1.63 33.81 -12.02
N LEU A 69 1.22 32.64 -12.49
CA LEU A 69 0.43 31.68 -11.71
C LEU A 69 1.22 31.18 -10.50
N VAL A 70 2.48 30.79 -10.68
CA VAL A 70 3.37 30.39 -9.58
C VAL A 70 3.52 31.48 -8.53
N ALA A 71 3.73 32.73 -8.92
CA ALA A 71 3.87 33.87 -8.01
C ALA A 71 2.59 34.06 -7.16
N ALA A 72 1.40 33.98 -7.77
CA ALA A 72 0.12 34.10 -7.07
C ALA A 72 -0.08 32.96 -6.05
N ASN A 73 0.23 31.72 -6.46
CA ASN A 73 0.10 30.56 -5.58
C ASN A 73 1.13 30.59 -4.42
N LEU A 74 2.36 31.02 -4.68
CA LEU A 74 3.37 31.22 -3.62
C LEU A 74 2.89 32.27 -2.63
N GLY A 75 2.34 33.42 -3.09
CA GLY A 75 1.80 34.45 -2.20
C GLY A 75 0.73 33.90 -1.24
N ARG A 76 -0.17 33.03 -1.71
CA ARG A 76 -1.13 32.33 -0.85
C ARG A 76 -0.46 31.43 0.16
N HIS A 77 0.48 30.59 -0.25
CA HIS A 77 1.18 29.69 0.68
C HIS A 77 1.92 30.43 1.78
N TRP A 78 2.51 31.60 1.49
CA TRP A 78 3.15 32.45 2.49
C TRP A 78 2.16 32.96 3.53
N ALA A 79 0.96 33.37 3.12
CA ALA A 79 -0.06 33.88 4.03
C ALA A 79 -0.75 32.77 4.86
N GLU A 80 -0.98 31.61 4.26
CA GLU A 80 -1.84 30.57 4.84
C GLU A 80 -1.05 29.44 5.53
N ALA A 81 0.10 29.05 4.99
CA ALA A 81 0.80 27.85 5.42
C ALA A 81 2.20 28.11 6.03
N PHE A 82 2.83 29.23 5.68
CA PHE A 82 4.21 29.50 6.09
C PHE A 82 4.34 30.70 7.03
N ALA A 83 3.24 31.45 7.31
CA ALA A 83 3.26 32.65 8.14
C ALA A 83 3.85 32.43 9.54
N ASP A 84 3.56 31.27 10.15
CA ASP A 84 3.97 30.94 11.52
C ASP A 84 5.28 30.12 11.59
N LYS A 85 5.97 29.94 10.47
CA LYS A 85 7.21 29.16 10.47
C LYS A 85 8.37 29.93 11.08
N PRO A 86 9.11 29.33 12.05
CA PRO A 86 10.23 29.99 12.68
C PRO A 86 11.41 30.21 11.71
N GLU A 87 12.33 31.13 12.04
CA GLU A 87 13.53 31.39 11.25
C GLU A 87 14.40 30.11 11.07
N SER A 88 14.37 29.23 12.07
CA SER A 88 15.13 27.96 12.06
C SER A 88 14.53 26.87 11.17
N TRP A 89 13.36 27.10 10.57
CA TRP A 89 12.68 26.09 9.72
C TRP A 89 13.51 25.75 8.48
N ARG A 90 13.70 24.44 8.27
CA ARG A 90 14.53 23.87 7.20
C ARG A 90 13.69 22.98 6.28
N PRO A 91 12.96 23.55 5.29
CA PRO A 91 12.16 22.78 4.37
C PRO A 91 12.99 22.19 3.22
N LEU A 92 12.69 20.92 2.83
CA LEU A 92 13.13 20.33 1.59
C LEU A 92 11.98 20.35 0.58
N VAL A 93 12.18 21.07 -0.52
CA VAL A 93 11.15 21.26 -1.54
C VAL A 93 11.45 20.40 -2.76
N TYR A 94 10.45 19.71 -3.27
CA TYR A 94 10.61 18.95 -4.50
C TYR A 94 9.47 19.17 -5.48
N CYS A 95 9.73 18.88 -6.74
CA CYS A 95 8.73 18.73 -7.79
C CYS A 95 9.06 17.48 -8.61
N TRP A 96 8.54 17.34 -9.83
CA TRP A 96 8.72 16.12 -10.62
C TRP A 96 10.20 15.75 -10.87
N ARG A 97 11.06 16.72 -11.23
CA ARG A 97 12.48 16.52 -11.57
C ARG A 97 13.45 17.49 -10.89
N GLY A 98 13.02 18.20 -9.84
CA GLY A 98 13.86 19.23 -9.23
C GLY A 98 14.13 20.42 -10.17
N GLY A 99 13.12 20.83 -10.92
CA GLY A 99 13.20 21.94 -11.87
C GLY A 99 12.60 23.25 -11.32
N LEU A 100 12.10 24.09 -12.24
CA LEU A 100 11.61 25.44 -11.93
C LEU A 100 10.50 25.49 -10.88
N ARG A 101 9.60 24.52 -10.83
CA ARG A 101 8.49 24.50 -9.85
C ARG A 101 9.00 24.53 -8.41
N SER A 102 9.84 23.59 -8.02
CA SER A 102 10.45 23.59 -6.67
C SER A 102 11.53 24.65 -6.53
N GLY A 103 12.27 24.97 -7.60
CA GLY A 103 13.32 25.99 -7.57
C GLY A 103 12.78 27.39 -7.28
N SER A 104 11.63 27.79 -7.83
CA SER A 104 11.01 29.07 -7.54
C SER A 104 10.60 29.16 -6.07
N MET A 105 9.95 28.14 -5.52
CA MET A 105 9.57 28.11 -4.11
C MET A 105 10.79 28.19 -3.20
N VAL A 106 11.85 27.41 -3.44
CA VAL A 106 13.12 27.46 -2.68
C VAL A 106 13.76 28.86 -2.74
N THR A 107 13.74 29.49 -3.90
CA THR A 107 14.28 30.87 -4.06
C THR A 107 13.54 31.83 -3.16
N TRP A 108 12.21 31.82 -3.15
CA TRP A 108 11.40 32.69 -2.29
C TRP A 108 11.60 32.38 -0.82
N MET A 109 11.64 31.11 -0.42
CA MET A 109 11.93 30.70 0.95
C MET A 109 13.28 31.22 1.46
N ARG A 110 14.32 31.15 0.61
CA ARG A 110 15.64 31.67 0.94
C ARG A 110 15.66 33.21 1.04
N MET A 111 14.90 33.89 0.22
CA MET A 111 14.73 35.36 0.32
C MET A 111 14.04 35.77 1.62
N THR A 112 13.18 34.91 2.20
CA THR A 112 12.58 35.12 3.53
C THR A 112 13.58 34.86 4.66
N GLY A 113 14.68 34.12 4.41
CA GLY A 113 15.72 33.80 5.38
C GLY A 113 15.79 32.31 5.79
N TRP A 114 14.84 31.49 5.35
CA TRP A 114 14.85 30.05 5.68
C TRP A 114 15.93 29.26 4.94
N ASP A 115 16.52 28.24 5.63
CA ASP A 115 17.47 27.31 5.01
C ASP A 115 16.76 26.26 4.16
N ALA A 116 16.04 26.72 3.15
CA ALA A 116 15.31 25.85 2.23
C ALA A 116 16.24 25.19 1.21
N GLN A 117 16.05 23.90 0.98
CA GLN A 117 16.81 23.13 0.00
C GLN A 117 15.89 22.50 -1.06
N GLN A 118 16.46 22.20 -2.22
CA GLN A 118 15.77 21.53 -3.32
C GLN A 118 16.24 20.09 -3.42
N LEU A 119 15.30 19.14 -3.56
CA LEU A 119 15.64 17.74 -3.81
C LEU A 119 16.16 17.58 -5.25
N LYS A 120 17.41 17.13 -5.37
CA LYS A 120 18.07 16.85 -6.67
C LYS A 120 17.31 15.74 -7.40
N GLY A 121 16.89 16.05 -8.65
CA GLY A 121 16.09 15.12 -9.45
C GLY A 121 14.64 14.95 -9.00
N GLY A 122 14.23 15.55 -7.86
CA GLY A 122 12.87 15.61 -7.34
C GLY A 122 12.23 14.24 -7.11
N TYR A 123 10.91 14.18 -7.21
CA TYR A 123 10.14 12.94 -7.05
C TYR A 123 10.65 11.79 -7.94
N LYS A 124 11.11 12.08 -9.17
CA LYS A 124 11.64 11.04 -10.07
C LYS A 124 12.90 10.36 -9.47
N ALA A 125 13.76 11.13 -8.80
CA ALA A 125 14.94 10.57 -8.12
C ALA A 125 14.53 9.73 -6.91
N PHE A 126 13.62 10.23 -6.09
CA PHE A 126 13.06 9.45 -4.97
C PHE A 126 12.41 8.14 -5.47
N ARG A 127 11.59 8.21 -6.51
CA ARG A 127 10.92 7.03 -7.04
C ARG A 127 11.90 5.97 -7.57
N ARG A 128 12.98 6.40 -8.22
CA ARG A 128 14.06 5.51 -8.63
C ARG A 128 14.72 4.87 -7.40
N HIS A 129 15.03 5.67 -6.39
CA HIS A 129 15.61 5.18 -5.13
C HIS A 129 14.72 4.13 -4.47
N VAL A 130 13.40 4.33 -4.40
CA VAL A 130 12.44 3.33 -3.88
C VAL A 130 12.57 2.01 -4.64
N VAL A 131 12.51 2.06 -5.99
CA VAL A 131 12.57 0.85 -6.83
C VAL A 131 13.90 0.11 -6.67
N GLU A 132 15.02 0.84 -6.64
CA GLU A 132 16.37 0.26 -6.49
C GLU A 132 16.63 -0.29 -5.08
N SER A 133 15.96 0.25 -4.06
CA SER A 133 16.12 -0.18 -2.66
C SER A 133 15.25 -1.36 -2.27
N LEU A 134 14.12 -1.60 -2.94
CA LEU A 134 13.22 -2.70 -2.59
C LEU A 134 13.87 -4.08 -2.62
N PRO A 135 14.62 -4.50 -3.68
CA PRO A 135 15.20 -5.84 -3.72
C PRO A 135 16.13 -6.15 -2.55
N PRO A 136 17.17 -5.35 -2.22
CA PRO A 136 18.04 -5.66 -1.09
C PRO A 136 17.33 -5.62 0.27
N LEU A 137 16.34 -4.72 0.48
CA LEU A 137 15.56 -4.69 1.70
C LEU A 137 14.73 -5.96 1.87
N ILE A 138 14.10 -6.44 0.80
CA ILE A 138 13.30 -7.67 0.82
C ILE A 138 14.20 -8.87 1.11
N GLN A 139 15.32 -9.01 0.40
CA GLN A 139 16.23 -10.14 0.53
C GLN A 139 16.90 -10.24 1.91
N GLY A 140 17.03 -9.12 2.62
CA GLY A 140 17.59 -9.07 3.97
C GLY A 140 16.67 -9.60 5.07
N LEU A 141 15.38 -9.90 4.79
CA LEU A 141 14.41 -10.30 5.80
C LEU A 141 14.36 -11.82 5.99
N ARG A 142 14.15 -12.24 7.24
CA ARG A 142 13.67 -13.58 7.57
C ARG A 142 12.15 -13.57 7.60
N LEU A 143 11.49 -14.04 6.52
CA LEU A 143 10.04 -14.08 6.43
C LEU A 143 9.47 -15.35 7.07
N VAL A 144 8.47 -15.18 7.94
CA VAL A 144 7.58 -16.24 8.40
C VAL A 144 6.25 -16.05 7.67
N VAL A 145 5.90 -17.00 6.81
CA VAL A 145 4.75 -16.86 5.91
C VAL A 145 3.56 -17.65 6.45
N LEU A 146 2.48 -16.92 6.78
CA LEU A 146 1.22 -17.52 7.19
C LEU A 146 0.44 -17.97 5.96
N CYS A 147 0.22 -19.26 5.88
CA CYS A 147 -0.58 -19.95 4.88
C CYS A 147 -1.89 -20.42 5.52
N GLY A 148 -2.91 -20.70 4.73
CA GLY A 148 -4.20 -21.21 5.19
C GLY A 148 -5.30 -20.84 4.20
N GLN A 149 -6.29 -21.70 4.10
CA GLN A 149 -7.43 -21.53 3.21
C GLN A 149 -8.17 -20.20 3.47
N THR A 150 -9.06 -19.81 2.57
CA THR A 150 -9.92 -18.65 2.77
C THR A 150 -10.78 -18.84 4.02
N GLY A 151 -10.82 -17.82 4.89
CA GLY A 151 -11.57 -17.87 6.15
C GLY A 151 -10.77 -18.35 7.37
N THR A 152 -9.47 -18.66 7.25
CA THR A 152 -8.63 -19.04 8.40
C THR A 152 -8.09 -17.86 9.22
N ALA A 153 -8.63 -16.67 9.04
CA ALA A 153 -8.33 -15.44 9.80
C ALA A 153 -6.85 -14.99 9.77
N LYS A 154 -6.05 -15.33 8.75
CA LYS A 154 -4.60 -15.00 8.67
C LYS A 154 -4.31 -13.53 8.95
N THR A 155 -5.00 -12.63 8.28
CA THR A 155 -4.81 -11.19 8.45
C THR A 155 -5.13 -10.73 9.87
N ARG A 156 -6.18 -11.28 10.50
CA ARG A 156 -6.51 -10.99 11.90
C ARG A 156 -5.46 -11.53 12.87
N ILE A 157 -4.91 -12.71 12.58
CA ILE A 157 -3.79 -13.29 13.36
C ILE A 157 -2.56 -12.37 13.23
N LEU A 158 -2.19 -11.92 12.04
CA LEU A 158 -1.09 -10.98 11.84
C LEU A 158 -1.31 -9.66 12.60
N GLN A 159 -2.52 -9.11 12.56
CA GLN A 159 -2.88 -7.91 13.33
C GLN A 159 -2.74 -8.13 14.85
N ALA A 160 -3.17 -9.28 15.35
CA ALA A 160 -2.99 -9.65 16.76
C ALA A 160 -1.50 -9.80 17.11
N MET A 161 -0.69 -10.41 16.23
CA MET A 161 0.77 -10.51 16.40
C MET A 161 1.43 -9.13 16.45
N ALA A 162 1.03 -8.20 15.57
CA ALA A 162 1.51 -6.83 15.58
C ALA A 162 1.15 -6.12 16.90
N ALA A 163 -0.07 -6.29 17.39
CA ALA A 163 -0.51 -5.74 18.69
C ALA A 163 0.29 -6.31 19.87
N GLN A 164 0.83 -7.52 19.73
CA GLN A 164 1.69 -8.18 20.72
C GLN A 164 3.19 -7.84 20.51
N GLY A 165 3.55 -6.92 19.59
CA GLY A 165 4.92 -6.45 19.35
C GLY A 165 5.75 -7.28 18.36
N ALA A 166 5.14 -8.18 17.59
CA ALA A 166 5.81 -8.85 16.47
C ALA A 166 6.01 -7.91 15.30
N GLN A 167 7.02 -8.17 14.47
CA GLN A 167 7.20 -7.47 13.21
C GLN A 167 6.29 -8.08 12.14
N VAL A 168 5.35 -7.31 11.65
CA VAL A 168 4.38 -7.73 10.64
C VAL A 168 4.49 -6.89 9.38
N LEU A 169 4.47 -7.57 8.24
CA LEU A 169 4.34 -6.95 6.92
C LEU A 169 2.96 -7.31 6.36
N ASP A 170 1.98 -6.46 6.63
CA ASP A 170 0.58 -6.61 6.21
C ASP A 170 0.41 -6.13 4.75
N LEU A 171 0.60 -7.05 3.80
CA LEU A 171 0.52 -6.77 2.36
C LEU A 171 -0.92 -6.47 1.91
N GLU A 172 -1.92 -7.18 2.44
CA GLU A 172 -3.33 -6.94 2.18
C GLU A 172 -3.78 -5.57 2.70
N GLY A 173 -3.41 -5.21 3.92
CA GLY A 173 -3.70 -3.91 4.51
C GLY A 173 -3.09 -2.76 3.73
N MET A 174 -1.82 -2.87 3.32
CA MET A 174 -1.17 -1.87 2.44
C MET A 174 -1.85 -1.77 1.07
N ALA A 175 -2.34 -2.88 0.52
CA ALA A 175 -3.07 -2.90 -0.74
C ALA A 175 -4.54 -2.46 -0.58
N ARG A 176 -5.07 -2.32 0.64
CA ARG A 176 -6.50 -2.12 0.95
C ARG A 176 -7.39 -3.13 0.24
N HIS A 177 -7.02 -4.42 0.37
CA HIS A 177 -7.70 -5.49 -0.34
C HIS A 177 -7.40 -6.85 0.30
N LYS A 178 -8.42 -7.66 0.55
CA LYS A 178 -8.31 -8.98 1.21
C LYS A 178 -7.82 -10.10 0.27
N GLY A 179 -7.02 -9.83 -0.73
CA GLY A 179 -6.41 -10.80 -1.64
C GLY A 179 -7.35 -11.57 -2.57
N SER A 180 -8.63 -11.72 -2.24
CA SER A 180 -9.62 -12.52 -2.95
C SER A 180 -10.44 -11.72 -3.98
N MET A 181 -11.22 -12.39 -4.85
CA MET A 181 -12.11 -11.69 -5.79
C MET A 181 -13.19 -10.84 -5.11
N LEU A 182 -13.57 -11.16 -3.88
CA LEU A 182 -14.47 -10.39 -3.04
C LEU A 182 -13.75 -9.44 -2.08
N GLY A 183 -12.43 -9.31 -2.21
CA GLY A 183 -11.57 -8.68 -1.22
C GLY A 183 -11.53 -7.15 -1.24
N ALA A 184 -12.27 -6.47 -2.10
CA ALA A 184 -12.31 -5.00 -2.13
C ALA A 184 -12.91 -4.44 -0.84
N TRP A 185 -12.28 -3.42 -0.24
CA TRP A 185 -12.82 -2.76 0.95
C TRP A 185 -13.88 -1.75 0.58
N PRO A 186 -15.05 -1.76 1.23
CA PRO A 186 -16.13 -0.80 0.95
C PRO A 186 -15.65 0.65 1.13
N GLY A 187 -15.94 1.50 0.15
CA GLY A 187 -15.60 2.92 0.21
C GLY A 187 -14.10 3.26 0.24
N GLN A 188 -13.22 2.27 0.16
CA GLN A 188 -11.77 2.47 0.21
C GLN A 188 -11.11 1.89 -1.05
N PRO A 189 -10.86 2.70 -2.09
CA PRO A 189 -10.17 2.21 -3.28
C PRO A 189 -8.73 1.79 -2.95
N GLN A 190 -8.23 0.82 -3.71
CA GLN A 190 -6.84 0.44 -3.63
C GLN A 190 -5.92 1.64 -3.92
N PRO A 191 -4.74 1.73 -3.28
CA PRO A 191 -3.78 2.77 -3.59
C PRO A 191 -3.28 2.60 -5.04
N PRO A 192 -2.80 3.67 -5.67
CA PRO A 192 -2.00 3.55 -6.89
C PRO A 192 -0.77 2.66 -6.67
N GLN A 193 -0.35 1.93 -7.71
CA GLN A 193 0.82 1.02 -7.64
C GLN A 193 2.06 1.68 -7.02
N LYS A 194 2.36 2.93 -7.41
CA LYS A 194 3.52 3.66 -6.89
C LYS A 194 3.41 3.94 -5.40
N GLN A 195 2.22 4.31 -4.95
CA GLN A 195 1.96 4.58 -3.53
C GLN A 195 2.11 3.29 -2.70
N PHE A 196 1.61 2.15 -3.19
CA PHE A 196 1.84 0.85 -2.56
C PHE A 196 3.34 0.54 -2.43
N GLU A 197 4.13 0.71 -3.50
CA GLU A 197 5.56 0.45 -3.47
C GLU A 197 6.32 1.41 -2.54
N THR A 198 5.89 2.69 -2.45
CA THR A 198 6.43 3.65 -1.48
C THR A 198 6.09 3.28 -0.04
N GLN A 199 4.86 2.81 0.21
CA GLN A 199 4.45 2.29 1.52
C GLN A 199 5.24 1.04 1.90
N LEU A 200 5.40 0.09 0.98
CA LEU A 200 6.21 -1.11 1.17
C LEU A 200 7.66 -0.75 1.52
N TYR A 201 8.29 0.12 0.74
CA TYR A 201 9.64 0.63 1.02
C TYR A 201 9.75 1.22 2.43
N THR A 202 8.79 2.07 2.81
CA THR A 202 8.76 2.70 4.13
C THR A 202 8.57 1.69 5.27
N ALA A 203 7.73 0.68 5.06
CA ALA A 203 7.54 -0.40 6.03
C ALA A 203 8.82 -1.21 6.20
N LEU A 204 9.45 -1.63 5.09
CA LEU A 204 10.67 -2.42 5.10
C LEU A 204 11.85 -1.71 5.81
N GLN A 205 11.97 -0.40 5.67
CA GLN A 205 13.02 0.38 6.36
C GLN A 205 12.89 0.39 7.90
N ARG A 206 11.70 0.09 8.43
CA ARG A 206 11.42 0.08 9.88
C ARG A 206 11.63 -1.29 10.52
N LEU A 207 11.79 -2.34 9.71
CA LEU A 207 11.95 -3.69 10.20
C LEU A 207 13.40 -3.95 10.59
N ASP A 208 13.58 -4.70 11.68
CA ASP A 208 14.86 -5.22 12.13
C ASP A 208 15.12 -6.56 11.42
N PRO A 209 16.12 -6.65 10.53
CA PRO A 209 16.39 -7.87 9.76
C PRO A 209 16.90 -9.04 10.63
N SER A 210 17.29 -8.79 11.88
CA SER A 210 17.69 -9.85 12.83
C SER A 210 16.52 -10.59 13.46
N ARG A 211 15.28 -10.07 13.34
CA ARG A 211 14.05 -10.62 13.90
C ARG A 211 13.17 -11.18 12.80
N PRO A 212 12.34 -12.21 13.09
CA PRO A 212 11.36 -12.70 12.13
C PRO A 212 10.33 -11.62 11.75
N VAL A 213 9.93 -11.62 10.47
CA VAL A 213 8.88 -10.77 9.92
C VAL A 213 7.75 -11.64 9.42
N TYR A 214 6.58 -11.48 10.01
CA TYR A 214 5.39 -12.27 9.69
C TYR A 214 4.59 -11.60 8.58
N THR A 215 4.13 -12.40 7.62
CA THR A 215 3.36 -11.90 6.45
C THR A 215 2.41 -12.98 5.90
N GLU A 216 1.46 -12.56 5.03
CA GLU A 216 0.57 -13.49 4.35
C GLU A 216 1.23 -14.20 3.15
N SER A 217 0.71 -15.38 2.82
CA SER A 217 1.06 -16.15 1.62
C SER A 217 0.41 -15.56 0.36
N GLU A 218 0.80 -14.34 -0.01
CA GLU A 218 0.17 -13.65 -1.11
C GLU A 218 0.65 -14.12 -2.49
N SER A 219 -0.23 -13.94 -3.47
CA SER A 219 0.07 -14.17 -4.87
C SER A 219 0.86 -12.98 -5.45
N ALA A 220 1.27 -13.09 -6.73
CA ALA A 220 1.91 -11.98 -7.43
C ALA A 220 1.01 -10.73 -7.57
N ARG A 221 -0.29 -10.84 -7.26
CA ARG A 221 -1.26 -9.72 -7.35
C ARG A 221 -2.23 -9.74 -6.19
N ILE A 222 -2.47 -8.56 -5.60
CA ILE A 222 -3.49 -8.31 -4.59
C ILE A 222 -4.49 -7.32 -5.20
N GLY A 223 -5.59 -7.82 -5.74
CA GLY A 223 -6.52 -7.02 -6.55
C GLY A 223 -5.83 -6.42 -7.77
N SER A 224 -5.74 -5.09 -7.88
CA SER A 224 -5.06 -4.37 -8.96
C SER A 224 -3.56 -4.14 -8.71
N ILE A 225 -3.09 -4.37 -7.47
CA ILE A 225 -1.69 -4.17 -7.08
C ILE A 225 -0.84 -5.37 -7.49
N SER A 226 0.30 -5.11 -8.10
CA SER A 226 1.32 -6.12 -8.38
C SER A 226 2.41 -6.06 -7.33
N LEU A 227 2.73 -7.19 -6.68
CA LEU A 227 3.86 -7.27 -5.78
C LEU A 227 5.19 -7.21 -6.56
N PRO A 228 6.25 -6.60 -5.99
CA PRO A 228 7.58 -6.69 -6.57
C PRO A 228 7.98 -8.16 -6.79
N LEU A 229 8.63 -8.45 -7.91
CA LEU A 229 9.04 -9.83 -8.25
C LEU A 229 9.94 -10.45 -7.18
N ASP A 230 10.83 -9.64 -6.60
CA ASP A 230 11.69 -10.08 -5.49
C ASP A 230 10.88 -10.48 -4.26
N MET A 231 9.79 -9.78 -3.94
CA MET A 231 8.89 -10.14 -2.83
C MET A 231 8.21 -11.49 -3.11
N VAL A 232 7.68 -11.67 -4.30
CA VAL A 232 7.05 -12.96 -4.69
C VAL A 232 8.04 -14.11 -4.63
N ALA A 233 9.26 -13.89 -5.13
CA ALA A 233 10.31 -14.90 -5.11
C ALA A 233 10.72 -15.23 -3.66
N HIS A 234 10.88 -14.21 -2.82
CA HIS A 234 11.30 -14.37 -1.43
C HIS A 234 10.23 -15.07 -0.57
N LEU A 235 8.95 -14.72 -0.74
CA LEU A 235 7.82 -15.42 -0.12
C LEU A 235 7.84 -16.91 -0.46
N ARG A 236 8.01 -17.26 -1.75
CA ARG A 236 7.99 -18.65 -2.23
C ARG A 236 9.18 -19.48 -1.79
N ALA A 237 10.32 -18.83 -1.57
CA ALA A 237 11.55 -19.46 -1.12
C ALA A 237 11.66 -19.56 0.40
N SER A 238 10.72 -18.99 1.18
CA SER A 238 10.76 -19.03 2.63
C SER A 238 10.77 -20.46 3.15
N THR A 239 11.63 -20.70 4.14
CA THR A 239 11.72 -21.96 4.90
C THR A 239 10.80 -21.99 6.10
N ASP A 240 10.36 -20.82 6.58
CA ASP A 240 9.54 -20.64 7.77
C ASP A 240 8.08 -20.44 7.34
N LEU A 241 7.37 -21.57 7.15
CA LEU A 241 5.97 -21.61 6.72
C LEU A 241 5.08 -22.08 7.86
N VAL A 242 3.95 -21.42 8.07
CA VAL A 242 2.92 -21.81 9.03
C VAL A 242 1.59 -21.96 8.32
N GLU A 243 1.05 -23.15 8.30
CA GLU A 243 -0.31 -23.42 7.85
C GLU A 243 -1.28 -23.27 9.01
N ILE A 244 -2.21 -22.33 8.91
CA ILE A 244 -3.36 -22.22 9.81
C ILE A 244 -4.45 -23.14 9.26
N ASP A 245 -4.72 -24.21 9.99
CA ASP A 245 -5.70 -25.23 9.62
C ASP A 245 -6.94 -25.10 10.50
N ALA A 246 -8.08 -24.82 9.87
CA ALA A 246 -9.36 -24.60 10.53
C ALA A 246 -10.46 -25.40 9.85
N SER A 247 -11.44 -25.87 10.64
CA SER A 247 -12.57 -26.62 10.10
C SER A 247 -13.40 -25.76 9.13
N PRO A 248 -14.10 -26.38 8.16
CA PRO A 248 -14.98 -25.65 7.26
C PRO A 248 -16.04 -24.80 8.00
N GLU A 249 -16.56 -25.31 9.13
CA GLU A 249 -17.54 -24.64 9.97
C GLU A 249 -16.95 -23.36 10.60
N SER A 250 -15.78 -23.48 11.25
CA SER A 250 -15.09 -22.33 11.87
C SER A 250 -14.74 -21.25 10.85
N ARG A 251 -14.32 -21.67 9.65
CA ARG A 251 -14.02 -20.77 8.54
C ARG A 251 -15.26 -20.04 8.01
N LEU A 252 -16.39 -20.76 7.89
CA LEU A 252 -17.67 -20.19 7.48
C LEU A 252 -18.15 -19.13 8.46
N ASP A 253 -18.15 -19.46 9.76
CA ASP A 253 -18.52 -18.54 10.82
C ASP A 253 -17.63 -17.29 10.84
N PHE A 254 -16.34 -17.45 10.62
CA PHE A 254 -15.43 -16.31 10.49
C PHE A 254 -15.75 -15.46 9.27
N LEU A 255 -15.96 -16.06 8.11
CA LEU A 255 -16.28 -15.34 6.86
C LEU A 255 -17.58 -14.56 6.97
N LEU A 256 -18.63 -15.14 7.56
CA LEU A 256 -19.90 -14.45 7.75
C LEU A 256 -19.76 -13.20 8.62
N ARG A 257 -18.87 -13.21 9.60
CA ARG A 257 -18.55 -12.03 10.42
C ARG A 257 -17.67 -11.03 9.68
N ASP A 258 -16.59 -11.49 9.03
CA ASP A 258 -15.58 -10.63 8.42
C ASP A 258 -16.03 -9.98 7.10
N TYR A 259 -17.04 -10.56 6.46
CA TYR A 259 -17.69 -10.07 5.24
C TYR A 259 -19.15 -9.66 5.45
N ALA A 260 -19.60 -9.42 6.70
CA ALA A 260 -20.98 -9.03 7.01
C ALA A 260 -21.45 -7.82 6.19
N TYR A 261 -20.56 -6.87 5.90
CA TYR A 261 -20.83 -5.69 5.07
C TYR A 261 -21.32 -6.01 3.63
N LEU A 262 -21.05 -7.21 3.09
CA LEU A 262 -21.58 -7.62 1.79
C LEU A 262 -23.10 -7.84 1.83
N GLY A 263 -23.67 -8.08 3.02
CA GLY A 263 -25.11 -8.16 3.24
C GLY A 263 -25.80 -6.79 3.32
N ASP A 264 -25.08 -5.68 3.37
CA ASP A 264 -25.67 -4.34 3.46
C ASP A 264 -26.29 -3.90 2.11
N ASP A 265 -25.77 -4.41 0.99
CA ASP A 265 -26.27 -4.16 -0.37
C ASP A 265 -26.28 -5.46 -1.19
N HIS A 266 -27.39 -6.16 -1.10
CA HIS A 266 -27.62 -7.43 -1.78
C HIS A 266 -27.48 -7.34 -3.32
N ALA A 267 -27.91 -6.22 -3.92
CA ALA A 267 -27.83 -6.03 -5.36
C ALA A 267 -26.38 -5.84 -5.82
N ALA A 268 -25.63 -4.98 -5.14
CA ALA A 268 -24.20 -4.79 -5.42
C ALA A 268 -23.40 -6.09 -5.20
N PHE A 269 -23.77 -6.88 -4.18
CA PHE A 269 -23.11 -8.17 -3.95
C PHE A 269 -23.43 -9.17 -5.07
N ALA A 270 -24.67 -9.26 -5.51
CA ALA A 270 -25.05 -10.12 -6.64
C ALA A 270 -24.30 -9.75 -7.94
N ASP A 271 -24.14 -8.45 -8.22
CA ASP A 271 -23.36 -7.96 -9.36
C ASP A 271 -21.87 -8.34 -9.24
N LEU A 272 -21.32 -8.25 -8.03
CA LEU A 272 -19.94 -8.64 -7.76
C LEU A 272 -19.68 -10.13 -8.05
N LEU A 273 -20.64 -11.01 -7.75
CA LEU A 273 -20.59 -12.44 -8.05
C LEU A 273 -20.53 -12.72 -9.56
N GLY A 274 -21.02 -11.81 -10.40
CA GLY A 274 -20.87 -11.91 -11.85
C GLY A 274 -19.43 -12.00 -12.35
N ARG A 275 -18.45 -11.53 -11.56
CA ARG A 275 -17.01 -11.63 -11.90
C ARG A 275 -16.48 -13.06 -11.92
N PHE A 276 -17.18 -13.98 -11.25
CA PHE A 276 -16.82 -15.40 -11.25
C PHE A 276 -17.25 -16.15 -12.52
N LYS A 277 -17.98 -15.50 -13.44
CA LYS A 277 -18.57 -16.13 -14.64
C LYS A 277 -17.55 -16.83 -15.54
N GLN A 278 -16.32 -16.34 -15.59
CA GLN A 278 -15.26 -16.97 -16.37
C GLN A 278 -14.68 -18.23 -15.70
N LEU A 279 -14.91 -18.41 -14.40
CA LEU A 279 -14.32 -19.49 -13.57
C LEU A 279 -15.37 -20.53 -13.16
N GLN A 280 -16.64 -20.17 -13.21
CA GLN A 280 -17.78 -21.00 -12.80
C GLN A 280 -18.85 -21.01 -13.90
N GLY A 281 -19.59 -22.10 -14.00
CA GLY A 281 -20.69 -22.20 -14.97
C GLY A 281 -21.83 -21.20 -14.69
N ASN A 282 -22.57 -20.84 -15.75
CA ASN A 282 -23.67 -19.86 -15.65
C ASN A 282 -24.73 -20.24 -14.59
N GLU A 283 -25.08 -21.53 -14.48
CA GLU A 283 -26.04 -22.03 -13.49
C GLU A 283 -25.59 -21.74 -12.06
N THR A 284 -24.31 -21.97 -11.76
CA THR A 284 -23.72 -21.66 -10.44
C THR A 284 -23.80 -20.17 -10.14
N ILE A 285 -23.44 -19.32 -11.11
CA ILE A 285 -23.49 -17.87 -10.93
C ILE A 285 -24.93 -17.39 -10.70
N THR A 286 -25.90 -17.88 -11.49
CA THR A 286 -27.31 -17.52 -11.33
C THR A 286 -27.82 -17.90 -9.92
N ARG A 287 -27.46 -19.08 -9.43
CA ARG A 287 -27.83 -19.53 -8.08
C ARG A 287 -27.16 -18.65 -7.00
N TRP A 288 -25.87 -18.34 -7.12
CA TRP A 288 -25.16 -17.48 -6.17
C TRP A 288 -25.76 -16.07 -6.12
N GLN A 289 -26.13 -15.52 -7.29
CA GLN A 289 -26.78 -14.21 -7.37
C GLN A 289 -28.17 -14.24 -6.74
N ALA A 290 -28.95 -15.31 -6.94
CA ALA A 290 -30.22 -15.48 -6.26
C ALA A 290 -30.06 -15.51 -4.73
N TRP A 291 -29.11 -16.31 -4.20
CA TRP A 291 -28.83 -16.34 -2.78
C TRP A 291 -28.35 -14.99 -2.22
N ALA A 292 -27.56 -14.24 -2.97
CA ALA A 292 -27.16 -12.89 -2.56
C ALA A 292 -28.37 -11.95 -2.47
N HIS A 293 -29.29 -11.98 -3.44
CA HIS A 293 -30.53 -11.19 -3.40
C HIS A 293 -31.45 -11.57 -2.25
N GLU A 294 -31.50 -12.85 -1.90
CA GLU A 294 -32.31 -13.38 -0.80
C GLU A 294 -31.68 -13.18 0.59
N GLY A 295 -30.40 -12.75 0.65
CA GLY A 295 -29.64 -12.65 1.89
C GLY A 295 -29.20 -13.99 2.45
N ASN A 296 -29.22 -15.05 1.64
CA ASN A 296 -28.82 -16.39 2.05
C ASN A 296 -27.30 -16.56 2.01
N LEU A 297 -26.61 -15.82 2.88
CA LEU A 297 -25.15 -15.74 2.93
C LEU A 297 -24.45 -17.02 3.39
N PRO A 298 -24.99 -17.80 4.36
CA PRO A 298 -24.33 -19.03 4.80
C PRO A 298 -24.13 -20.04 3.68
N GLU A 299 -25.17 -20.35 2.91
CA GLU A 299 -25.13 -21.29 1.79
C GLU A 299 -24.24 -20.77 0.67
N LEU A 300 -24.32 -19.47 0.39
CA LEU A 300 -23.48 -18.80 -0.60
C LEU A 300 -21.99 -18.93 -0.24
N PHE A 301 -21.59 -18.57 0.98
CA PHE A 301 -20.19 -18.64 1.40
C PHE A 301 -19.70 -20.10 1.49
N ALA A 302 -20.53 -21.03 1.96
CA ALA A 302 -20.16 -22.45 1.99
C ALA A 302 -19.88 -22.99 0.58
N GLU A 303 -20.70 -22.63 -0.42
CA GLU A 303 -20.48 -23.07 -1.79
C GLU A 303 -19.31 -22.33 -2.48
N LEU A 304 -19.10 -21.03 -2.18
CA LEU A 304 -17.91 -20.30 -2.61
C LEU A 304 -16.61 -20.92 -2.07
N MET A 305 -16.59 -21.32 -0.80
CA MET A 305 -15.45 -22.02 -0.20
C MET A 305 -15.17 -23.33 -0.94
N SER A 306 -16.16 -24.22 -0.99
CA SER A 306 -15.98 -25.60 -1.49
C SER A 306 -15.74 -25.68 -2.99
N ARG A 307 -16.39 -24.82 -3.81
CA ARG A 307 -16.30 -24.88 -5.26
C ARG A 307 -15.26 -23.97 -5.89
N HIS A 308 -14.93 -22.85 -5.19
CA HIS A 308 -14.03 -21.87 -5.78
C HIS A 308 -12.70 -21.77 -5.02
N TYR A 309 -12.74 -21.38 -3.75
CA TYR A 309 -11.52 -21.04 -3.02
C TYR A 309 -10.67 -22.26 -2.66
N ASP A 310 -11.25 -23.30 -2.08
CA ASP A 310 -10.49 -24.46 -1.60
C ASP A 310 -9.79 -25.24 -2.73
N PRO A 311 -10.43 -25.49 -3.90
CA PRO A 311 -9.74 -26.11 -5.01
C PRO A 311 -8.59 -25.29 -5.59
N GLN A 312 -8.70 -23.95 -5.57
CA GLN A 312 -7.61 -23.07 -6.03
C GLN A 312 -6.46 -23.05 -5.03
N TYR A 313 -6.77 -22.94 -3.75
CA TYR A 313 -5.79 -22.95 -2.69
C TYR A 313 -4.97 -24.26 -2.71
N SER A 314 -5.62 -25.42 -2.74
CA SER A 314 -4.94 -26.72 -2.77
C SER A 314 -4.04 -26.90 -4.00
N ARG A 315 -4.42 -26.33 -5.15
CA ARG A 315 -3.58 -26.35 -6.36
C ARG A 315 -2.36 -25.41 -6.27
N SER A 316 -2.45 -24.34 -5.52
CA SER A 316 -1.43 -23.31 -5.48
C SER A 316 -0.31 -23.60 -4.48
N LEU A 317 -0.61 -24.16 -3.32
CA LEU A 317 0.32 -24.29 -2.20
C LEU A 317 1.54 -25.15 -2.51
N GLY A 318 1.34 -26.39 -2.88
CA GLY A 318 2.43 -27.32 -3.17
C GLY A 318 3.27 -26.97 -4.40
N ARG A 319 2.77 -26.04 -5.25
CA ARG A 319 3.49 -25.54 -6.44
C ARG A 319 4.23 -24.23 -6.19
N ASN A 320 3.75 -23.42 -5.25
CA ASN A 320 4.27 -22.07 -5.05
C ASN A 320 5.32 -21.97 -3.95
N PHE A 321 5.34 -22.88 -2.97
CA PHE A 321 6.27 -22.84 -1.84
C PHE A 321 7.25 -23.99 -1.89
N SER A 322 8.53 -23.67 -2.03
CA SER A 322 9.60 -24.68 -2.20
C SER A 322 9.78 -25.62 -0.99
N HIS A 323 9.35 -25.16 0.19
CA HIS A 323 9.53 -25.88 1.46
C HIS A 323 8.19 -26.24 2.13
N TRP A 324 7.14 -26.40 1.34
CA TRP A 324 5.79 -26.69 1.84
C TRP A 324 5.72 -27.96 2.72
N ASP A 325 6.52 -28.96 2.43
CA ASP A 325 6.63 -30.22 3.18
C ASP A 325 7.18 -30.05 4.60
N LYS A 326 7.87 -28.95 4.86
CA LYS A 326 8.49 -28.64 6.17
C LYS A 326 7.70 -27.63 7.01
N ARG A 327 6.52 -27.21 6.56
CA ARG A 327 5.70 -26.23 7.26
C ARG A 327 5.28 -26.70 8.65
N HIS A 328 5.12 -25.76 9.56
CA HIS A 328 4.39 -25.97 10.80
C HIS A 328 2.88 -25.91 10.52
N THR A 329 2.09 -26.79 11.12
CA THR A 329 0.62 -26.75 11.06
C THR A 329 0.10 -26.38 12.43
N VAL A 330 -0.71 -25.32 12.50
CA VAL A 330 -1.37 -24.84 13.72
C VAL A 330 -2.87 -25.00 13.56
N GLN A 331 -3.49 -25.80 14.43
CA GLN A 331 -4.94 -26.00 14.45
C GLN A 331 -5.64 -24.75 14.98
N ALA A 332 -6.69 -24.31 14.30
CA ALA A 332 -7.40 -23.06 14.56
C ALA A 332 -8.92 -23.31 14.72
N ASP A 333 -9.29 -24.07 15.74
CA ASP A 333 -10.70 -24.41 15.99
C ASP A 333 -11.53 -23.23 16.52
N ASP A 334 -10.88 -22.27 17.18
CA ASP A 334 -11.51 -21.05 17.70
C ASP A 334 -10.98 -19.80 16.97
N LEU A 335 -11.79 -19.26 16.07
CA LEU A 335 -11.51 -18.01 15.34
C LEU A 335 -12.23 -16.79 15.95
N SER A 336 -12.64 -16.85 17.23
CA SER A 336 -13.03 -15.66 18.01
C SER A 336 -11.84 -14.73 18.24
N ASP A 337 -12.06 -13.49 18.67
CA ASP A 337 -10.97 -12.55 18.96
C ASP A 337 -10.00 -13.12 20.03
N ALA A 338 -10.51 -13.85 21.04
CA ALA A 338 -9.69 -14.52 22.04
C ALA A 338 -8.91 -15.70 21.45
N GLY A 339 -9.52 -16.48 20.56
CA GLY A 339 -8.87 -17.57 19.83
C GLY A 339 -7.76 -17.06 18.92
N ILE A 340 -8.02 -15.99 18.17
CA ILE A 340 -7.05 -15.33 17.31
C ILE A 340 -5.85 -14.81 18.11
N ALA A 341 -6.07 -14.22 19.30
CA ALA A 341 -4.98 -13.76 20.16
C ALA A 341 -4.08 -14.93 20.61
N ARG A 342 -4.67 -16.08 21.00
CA ARG A 342 -3.91 -17.29 21.35
C ARG A 342 -3.18 -17.89 20.16
N LEU A 343 -3.78 -17.90 18.96
CA LEU A 343 -3.11 -18.35 17.73
C LEU A 343 -1.90 -17.48 17.42
N ALA A 344 -2.01 -16.16 17.59
CA ALA A 344 -0.90 -15.23 17.41
C ALA A 344 0.26 -15.57 18.37
N GLU A 345 0.00 -15.82 19.65
CA GLU A 345 1.02 -16.25 20.62
C GLU A 345 1.64 -17.59 20.22
N THR A 346 0.82 -18.57 19.83
CA THR A 346 1.29 -19.89 19.39
C THR A 346 2.23 -19.80 18.21
N VAL A 347 1.85 -19.05 17.17
CA VAL A 347 2.68 -18.86 15.97
C VAL A 347 4.00 -18.15 16.31
N ARG A 348 3.97 -17.11 17.13
CA ARG A 348 5.18 -16.41 17.59
C ARG A 348 6.12 -17.33 18.35
N GLY A 349 5.59 -18.16 19.24
CA GLY A 349 6.36 -19.11 20.02
C GLY A 349 7.15 -20.13 19.18
N LEU A 350 6.78 -20.36 17.92
CA LEU A 350 7.53 -21.23 17.01
C LEU A 350 8.84 -20.60 16.49
N PHE A 351 8.97 -19.25 16.51
CA PHE A 351 10.07 -18.56 15.82
C PHE A 351 10.78 -17.50 16.66
N GLU A 352 10.23 -17.11 17.81
CA GLU A 352 10.78 -16.08 18.71
C GLU A 352 11.29 -16.66 20.05
N GLY A 353 11.42 -17.99 20.14
CA GLY A 353 11.89 -18.71 21.35
C GLY A 353 13.40 -18.73 21.50
#